data_e89564ca731cadcf323377d8c627c50a
#
_entry.id   e89564ca731cadcf323377d8c627c50a
#
_cell.length_a   1.000
_cell.length_b   1.000
_cell.length_c   1.000
_cell.angle_alpha   90.00
_cell.angle_beta   90.00
_cell.angle_gamma   90.00
#
_symmetry.space_group_name_H-M   'P 1'
#
loop_
_entity.id
_entity.type
_entity.pdbx_description
1 polymer ?
#
loop_
_entity_poly.entity_id
_entity_poly.type
_entity_poly.pdbx_seq_one_letter_code
_entity_poly.pdbx_strand_id
1 'polypeptide(L)'
;MTMEEMNDMSLFEGAADNADLLEKLLKASLIHADETYQTPPQIIWVDNSTIATLGNFSASTGKAKSRKTFNVSALVAASLANGKVLQYTAKLPDDKRKILYVDTEQSRFHCHSVMQRILRLAGLPDNMNSENLVFFGLREYSPNLRLRLIEYALQTQKGFGLVIIDGIRDLMLDINNPSESVHIINKLMQWSSRYDLHIHCVLHLNKGDDNVRGHIGTELSNKAETVLVISKSNSMANVSEVKPLNIRDKDFAHFAFQINKEGLPEIAKDYVVDSTTAKQPKMTIADITDEQHDKALGMAFGKKVVSGYENVINALTKGYTTIGFARGRTVMSKLLTFLLKSKLVVKCGNNEYCRVKDYPSLPLLEEQEMKK
;
A
#
# COMPACT_ATOMS: atom_id res chain seq x y z
N MET A 1 -35.25 -12.85 5.50
CA MET A 1 -34.71 -11.76 4.68
C MET A 1 -33.82 -12.41 3.62
N THR A 2 -34.23 -12.29 2.37
CA THR A 2 -33.44 -12.83 1.24
C THR A 2 -32.20 -11.99 1.01
N MET A 3 -31.17 -12.55 0.35
CA MET A 3 -29.98 -11.80 -0.07
C MET A 3 -30.34 -10.56 -0.94
N GLU A 4 -31.50 -10.56 -1.58
CA GLU A 4 -32.03 -9.41 -2.36
C GLU A 4 -32.55 -8.28 -1.45
N GLU A 5 -33.19 -8.63 -0.33
CA GLU A 5 -33.66 -7.62 0.66
C GLU A 5 -32.50 -6.97 1.44
N MET A 6 -31.38 -7.68 1.61
CA MET A 6 -30.15 -7.12 2.18
C MET A 6 -29.41 -6.20 1.20
N ASN A 7 -29.82 -6.16 -0.07
CA ASN A 7 -29.15 -5.38 -1.13
C ASN A 7 -29.63 -3.94 -1.26
N ASP A 8 -30.69 -3.52 -0.59
CA ASP A 8 -31.19 -2.15 -0.64
C ASP A 8 -30.48 -1.28 0.41
N MET A 9 -29.49 -0.49 -0.05
CA MET A 9 -28.74 0.43 0.80
C MET A 9 -29.60 1.54 1.42
N SER A 10 -30.76 1.87 0.84
CA SER A 10 -31.67 2.87 1.39
C SER A 10 -32.30 2.39 2.70
N LEU A 11 -32.39 1.08 2.91
CA LEU A 11 -32.86 0.48 4.16
C LEU A 11 -31.86 0.66 5.31
N PHE A 12 -30.57 0.81 5.03
CA PHE A 12 -29.52 0.93 6.06
C PHE A 12 -29.33 2.37 6.56
N GLU A 13 -29.56 3.38 5.73
CA GLU A 13 -29.46 4.79 6.14
C GLU A 13 -30.64 5.23 7.03
N GLY A 14 -31.80 4.54 6.91
CA GLY A 14 -32.98 4.76 7.79
C GLY A 14 -33.11 3.76 8.93
N ALA A 15 -32.17 2.79 9.08
CA ALA A 15 -32.29 1.67 10.02
C ALA A 15 -31.97 2.04 11.47
N ALA A 16 -31.35 3.18 11.74
CA ALA A 16 -30.92 3.55 13.09
C ALA A 16 -32.08 3.62 14.12
N ASP A 17 -33.31 3.82 13.65
CA ASP A 17 -34.52 3.94 14.49
C ASP A 17 -35.50 2.75 14.39
N ASN A 18 -35.16 1.70 13.62
CA ASN A 18 -36.03 0.53 13.42
C ASN A 18 -35.51 -0.70 14.21
N ALA A 19 -36.05 -0.91 15.39
CA ALA A 19 -35.65 -2.00 16.29
C ALA A 19 -35.78 -3.40 15.65
N ASP A 20 -36.82 -3.64 14.86
CA ASP A 20 -37.04 -4.93 14.19
C ASP A 20 -35.96 -5.21 13.12
N LEU A 21 -35.53 -4.16 12.41
CA LEU A 21 -34.44 -4.27 11.43
C LEU A 21 -33.10 -4.48 12.13
N LEU A 22 -32.83 -3.76 13.22
CA LEU A 22 -31.60 -3.96 14.02
C LEU A 22 -31.54 -5.37 14.61
N GLU A 23 -32.64 -5.91 15.10
CA GLU A 23 -32.69 -7.29 15.61
C GLU A 23 -32.38 -8.32 14.50
N LYS A 24 -32.94 -8.14 13.30
CA LYS A 24 -32.65 -9.00 12.14
C LYS A 24 -31.18 -8.91 11.73
N LEU A 25 -30.60 -7.71 11.69
CA LEU A 25 -29.19 -7.49 11.36
C LEU A 25 -28.27 -8.08 12.43
N LEU A 26 -28.62 -7.93 13.70
CA LEU A 26 -27.88 -8.55 14.81
C LEU A 26 -27.85 -10.07 14.67
N LYS A 27 -29.00 -10.70 14.44
CA LYS A 27 -29.07 -12.16 14.21
C LYS A 27 -28.27 -12.60 13.00
N ALA A 28 -28.31 -11.84 11.89
CA ALA A 28 -27.56 -12.13 10.68
C ALA A 28 -26.03 -11.91 10.83
N SER A 29 -25.60 -11.15 11.85
CA SER A 29 -24.20 -10.87 12.13
C SER A 29 -23.55 -11.88 13.08
N LEU A 30 -24.34 -12.78 13.69
CA LEU A 30 -23.81 -13.81 14.59
C LEU A 30 -23.02 -14.84 13.78
N ILE A 31 -21.86 -15.20 14.31
CA ILE A 31 -21.01 -16.27 13.77
C ILE A 31 -20.98 -17.38 14.82
N HIS A 32 -21.39 -18.58 14.45
CA HIS A 32 -21.45 -19.71 15.35
C HIS A 32 -20.26 -20.66 15.11
N ALA A 33 -19.70 -21.20 16.18
CA ALA A 33 -18.52 -22.08 16.10
C ALA A 33 -18.83 -23.44 15.45
N ASP A 34 -20.09 -23.85 15.44
CA ASP A 34 -20.61 -25.08 14.84
C ASP A 34 -21.01 -24.94 13.37
N GLU A 35 -20.96 -23.72 12.83
CA GLU A 35 -21.19 -23.48 11.40
C GLU A 35 -19.92 -23.76 10.57
N THR A 36 -20.13 -24.29 9.37
CA THR A 36 -19.06 -24.54 8.40
C THR A 36 -19.07 -23.46 7.32
N TYR A 37 -18.00 -22.68 7.24
CA TYR A 37 -17.81 -21.68 6.22
C TYR A 37 -16.91 -22.21 5.10
N GLN A 38 -17.31 -21.96 3.86
CA GLN A 38 -16.44 -22.28 2.72
C GLN A 38 -15.26 -21.29 2.66
N THR A 39 -14.08 -21.80 2.38
CA THR A 39 -12.91 -20.95 2.12
C THR A 39 -13.20 -20.09 0.89
N PRO A 40 -13.04 -18.76 0.96
CA PRO A 40 -13.22 -17.89 -0.20
C PRO A 40 -12.35 -18.34 -1.37
N PRO A 41 -12.89 -18.43 -2.59
CA PRO A 41 -12.11 -18.82 -3.75
C PRO A 41 -10.93 -17.88 -3.97
N GLN A 42 -9.73 -18.46 -4.02
CA GLN A 42 -8.54 -17.76 -4.48
C GLN A 42 -8.62 -17.63 -6.00
N ILE A 43 -8.36 -16.45 -6.54
CA ILE A 43 -8.57 -16.18 -7.97
C ILE A 43 -7.34 -15.69 -8.71
N ILE A 44 -6.35 -15.08 -8.03
CA ILE A 44 -5.12 -14.60 -8.66
C ILE A 44 -3.92 -14.93 -7.75
N TRP A 45 -2.83 -15.40 -8.37
CA TRP A 45 -1.58 -15.75 -7.72
C TRP A 45 -0.38 -15.11 -8.44
N VAL A 46 0.69 -14.90 -7.70
CA VAL A 46 2.06 -14.73 -8.22
C VAL A 46 2.88 -15.91 -7.71
N ASP A 47 3.41 -16.72 -8.60
CA ASP A 47 3.99 -18.03 -8.29
C ASP A 47 2.99 -18.89 -7.48
N ASN A 48 3.29 -19.17 -6.20
CA ASN A 48 2.43 -19.92 -5.28
C ASN A 48 1.82 -19.04 -4.17
N SER A 49 1.85 -17.73 -4.33
CA SER A 49 1.34 -16.79 -3.34
C SER A 49 0.03 -16.18 -3.82
N THR A 50 -1.02 -16.30 -3.04
CA THR A 50 -2.33 -15.75 -3.32
C THR A 50 -2.30 -14.23 -3.14
N ILE A 51 -2.67 -13.50 -4.18
CA ILE A 51 -2.76 -12.03 -4.13
C ILE A 51 -4.19 -11.50 -4.19
N ALA A 52 -5.15 -12.36 -4.56
CA ALA A 52 -6.56 -11.99 -4.64
C ALA A 52 -7.48 -13.18 -4.35
N THR A 53 -8.45 -12.96 -3.44
CA THR A 53 -9.55 -13.89 -3.14
C THR A 53 -10.89 -13.17 -3.33
N LEU A 54 -11.96 -13.90 -3.62
CA LEU A 54 -13.30 -13.31 -3.64
C LEU A 54 -13.69 -12.80 -2.24
N GLY A 55 -14.51 -11.77 -2.17
CA GLY A 55 -14.92 -11.12 -0.93
C GLY A 55 -13.86 -10.15 -0.33
N ASN A 56 -12.72 -9.96 -0.98
CA ASN A 56 -11.63 -9.10 -0.51
C ASN A 56 -11.23 -8.04 -1.55
N PHE A 57 -10.27 -7.20 -1.17
CA PHE A 57 -9.69 -6.22 -2.08
C PHE A 57 -8.17 -6.13 -1.92
N SER A 58 -7.50 -5.68 -2.97
CA SER A 58 -6.07 -5.50 -3.05
C SER A 58 -5.71 -4.19 -3.75
N ALA A 59 -4.44 -3.84 -3.79
CA ALA A 59 -4.00 -2.63 -4.47
C ALA A 59 -2.65 -2.78 -5.19
N SER A 60 -2.49 -2.00 -6.26
CA SER A 60 -1.22 -1.68 -6.89
C SER A 60 -0.85 -0.24 -6.63
N THR A 61 0.35 0.00 -6.11
CA THR A 61 0.86 1.34 -5.84
C THR A 61 2.22 1.57 -6.49
N GLY A 62 2.64 2.83 -6.60
CA GLY A 62 3.93 3.20 -7.18
C GLY A 62 3.97 4.67 -7.57
N LYS A 63 5.17 5.22 -7.77
CA LYS A 63 5.36 6.62 -8.20
C LYS A 63 4.70 6.87 -9.55
N ALA A 64 4.42 8.14 -9.86
CA ALA A 64 3.93 8.51 -11.19
C ALA A 64 4.87 7.97 -12.28
N LYS A 65 4.29 7.49 -13.38
CA LYS A 65 5.04 6.91 -14.52
C LYS A 65 5.83 5.63 -14.21
N SER A 66 5.53 4.91 -13.11
CA SER A 66 6.15 3.61 -12.78
C SER A 66 5.60 2.43 -13.59
N ARG A 67 4.67 2.67 -14.53
CA ARG A 67 4.00 1.66 -15.38
C ARG A 67 2.99 0.78 -14.64
N LYS A 68 2.33 1.31 -13.60
CA LYS A 68 1.26 0.60 -12.89
C LYS A 68 0.18 0.06 -13.83
N THR A 69 -0.35 0.89 -14.74
CA THR A 69 -1.39 0.49 -15.69
C THR A 69 -0.94 -0.65 -16.62
N PHE A 70 0.35 -0.74 -16.98
CA PHE A 70 0.88 -1.90 -17.72
C PHE A 70 0.88 -3.16 -16.88
N ASN A 71 1.28 -3.07 -15.62
CA ASN A 71 1.24 -4.18 -14.67
C ASN A 71 -0.20 -4.66 -14.44
N VAL A 72 -1.13 -3.73 -14.20
CA VAL A 72 -2.56 -4.07 -14.02
C VAL A 72 -3.16 -4.64 -15.31
N SER A 73 -2.76 -4.17 -16.50
CA SER A 73 -3.18 -4.78 -17.77
C SER A 73 -2.80 -6.26 -17.85
N ALA A 74 -1.61 -6.64 -17.35
CA ALA A 74 -1.18 -8.04 -17.32
C ALA A 74 -1.97 -8.88 -16.31
N LEU A 75 -2.27 -8.33 -15.13
CA LEU A 75 -3.12 -8.97 -14.11
C LEU A 75 -4.52 -9.22 -14.66
N VAL A 76 -5.13 -8.21 -15.31
CA VAL A 76 -6.46 -8.31 -15.91
C VAL A 76 -6.46 -9.30 -17.08
N ALA A 77 -5.43 -9.30 -17.91
CA ALA A 77 -5.32 -10.22 -19.02
C ALA A 77 -5.18 -11.68 -18.56
N ALA A 78 -4.42 -11.95 -17.49
CA ALA A 78 -4.35 -13.27 -16.87
C ALA A 78 -5.74 -13.72 -16.38
N SER A 79 -6.49 -12.81 -15.75
CA SER A 79 -7.85 -13.06 -15.25
C SER A 79 -8.85 -13.28 -16.40
N LEU A 80 -8.76 -12.51 -17.48
CA LEU A 80 -9.62 -12.65 -18.64
C LEU A 80 -9.40 -13.98 -19.36
N ALA A 81 -8.14 -14.38 -19.51
CA ALA A 81 -7.74 -15.65 -20.11
C ALA A 81 -7.95 -16.87 -19.20
N ASN A 82 -8.21 -16.69 -17.89
CA ASN A 82 -8.07 -17.74 -16.87
C ASN A 82 -6.74 -18.51 -17.02
N GLY A 83 -5.65 -17.79 -17.12
CA GLY A 83 -4.34 -18.32 -17.46
C GLY A 83 -3.19 -17.54 -16.86
N LYS A 84 -2.03 -17.61 -17.49
CA LYS A 84 -0.81 -16.93 -17.03
C LYS A 84 -0.40 -15.80 -17.98
N VAL A 85 -0.17 -14.59 -17.42
CA VAL A 85 0.43 -13.45 -18.11
C VAL A 85 1.46 -12.80 -17.18
N LEU A 86 2.68 -12.60 -17.64
CA LEU A 86 3.85 -12.30 -16.81
C LEU A 86 4.00 -13.37 -15.72
N GLN A 87 4.01 -12.95 -14.44
CA GLN A 87 4.02 -13.87 -13.30
C GLN A 87 2.64 -14.04 -12.65
N TYR A 88 1.62 -13.37 -13.18
CA TYR A 88 0.25 -13.54 -12.71
C TYR A 88 -0.37 -14.80 -13.28
N THR A 89 -0.86 -15.68 -12.44
CA THR A 89 -1.75 -16.79 -12.79
C THR A 89 -3.12 -16.47 -12.24
N ALA A 90 -4.17 -16.63 -13.03
CA ALA A 90 -5.54 -16.37 -12.58
C ALA A 90 -6.49 -17.49 -12.97
N LYS A 91 -7.48 -17.73 -12.12
CA LYS A 91 -8.58 -18.66 -12.34
C LYS A 91 -9.84 -18.15 -11.65
N LEU A 92 -10.67 -17.46 -12.40
CA LEU A 92 -11.99 -17.02 -11.94
C LEU A 92 -12.99 -18.18 -12.05
N PRO A 93 -13.93 -18.33 -11.09
CA PRO A 93 -15.03 -19.29 -11.20
C PRO A 93 -15.89 -19.03 -12.44
N ASP A 94 -16.55 -20.07 -12.96
CA ASP A 94 -17.30 -19.98 -14.23
C ASP A 94 -18.48 -19.02 -14.17
N ASP A 95 -19.11 -18.89 -13.01
CA ASP A 95 -20.19 -17.93 -12.75
C ASP A 95 -19.70 -16.51 -12.43
N LYS A 96 -18.38 -16.30 -12.30
CA LYS A 96 -17.70 -15.05 -11.92
C LYS A 96 -16.66 -14.61 -12.96
N ARG A 97 -16.87 -14.91 -14.25
CA ARG A 97 -15.90 -14.66 -15.32
C ARG A 97 -15.77 -13.20 -15.74
N LYS A 98 -16.77 -12.36 -15.43
CA LYS A 98 -16.76 -10.97 -15.88
C LYS A 98 -15.79 -10.10 -15.05
N ILE A 99 -15.14 -9.18 -15.76
CA ILE A 99 -14.21 -8.20 -15.20
C ILE A 99 -14.77 -6.82 -15.51
N LEU A 100 -14.91 -5.97 -14.48
CA LEU A 100 -15.21 -4.56 -14.62
C LEU A 100 -13.91 -3.76 -14.47
N TYR A 101 -13.49 -3.05 -15.49
CA TYR A 101 -12.38 -2.10 -15.43
C TYR A 101 -12.92 -0.67 -15.41
N VAL A 102 -12.62 0.07 -14.37
CA VAL A 102 -13.00 1.48 -14.21
C VAL A 102 -11.74 2.34 -14.25
N ASP A 103 -11.62 3.19 -15.26
CA ASP A 103 -10.56 4.19 -15.38
C ASP A 103 -11.12 5.58 -15.07
N THR A 104 -10.55 6.28 -14.11
CA THR A 104 -11.01 7.60 -13.66
C THR A 104 -10.11 8.74 -14.11
N GLU A 105 -8.93 8.43 -14.66
CA GLU A 105 -7.88 9.42 -14.98
C GLU A 105 -7.71 9.67 -16.48
N GLN A 106 -7.83 8.63 -17.31
CA GLN A 106 -7.41 8.68 -18.70
C GLN A 106 -8.52 9.13 -19.65
N SER A 107 -8.13 9.70 -20.80
CA SER A 107 -9.06 10.00 -21.87
C SER A 107 -9.57 8.72 -22.53
N ARG A 108 -10.71 8.79 -23.23
CA ARG A 108 -11.31 7.64 -23.94
C ARG A 108 -10.32 6.95 -24.88
N PHE A 109 -9.48 7.70 -25.57
CA PHE A 109 -8.45 7.14 -26.45
C PHE A 109 -7.45 6.27 -25.67
N HIS A 110 -6.97 6.75 -24.52
CA HIS A 110 -6.02 5.98 -23.71
C HIS A 110 -6.68 4.79 -23.00
N CYS A 111 -7.93 4.93 -22.55
CA CYS A 111 -8.73 3.82 -22.04
C CYS A 111 -8.89 2.72 -23.10
N HIS A 112 -9.20 3.09 -24.34
CA HIS A 112 -9.27 2.16 -25.46
C HIS A 112 -7.92 1.45 -25.70
N SER A 113 -6.82 2.18 -25.66
CA SER A 113 -5.47 1.59 -25.80
C SER A 113 -5.14 0.62 -24.64
N VAL A 114 -5.60 0.89 -23.41
CA VAL A 114 -5.48 -0.05 -22.27
C VAL A 114 -6.30 -1.30 -22.52
N MET A 115 -7.54 -1.15 -22.96
CA MET A 115 -8.43 -2.28 -23.29
C MET A 115 -7.82 -3.17 -24.37
N GLN A 116 -7.33 -2.58 -25.48
CA GLN A 116 -6.66 -3.32 -26.55
C GLN A 116 -5.41 -4.07 -26.05
N ARG A 117 -4.62 -3.46 -25.17
CA ARG A 117 -3.47 -4.10 -24.53
C ARG A 117 -3.89 -5.33 -23.72
N ILE A 118 -4.97 -5.21 -22.93
CA ILE A 118 -5.51 -6.33 -22.13
C ILE A 118 -5.93 -7.47 -23.06
N LEU A 119 -6.68 -7.17 -24.11
CA LEU A 119 -7.14 -8.17 -25.08
C LEU A 119 -5.97 -8.89 -25.75
N ARG A 120 -4.98 -8.15 -26.27
CA ARG A 120 -3.76 -8.74 -26.88
C ARG A 120 -3.00 -9.64 -25.92
N LEU A 121 -2.81 -9.20 -24.66
CA LEU A 121 -2.14 -9.99 -23.64
C LEU A 121 -2.92 -11.26 -23.27
N ALA A 122 -4.24 -11.22 -23.34
CA ALA A 122 -5.12 -12.38 -23.13
C ALA A 122 -5.23 -13.31 -24.35
N GLY A 123 -4.55 -12.98 -25.47
CA GLY A 123 -4.62 -13.74 -26.72
C GLY A 123 -5.94 -13.58 -27.46
N LEU A 124 -6.67 -12.48 -27.23
CA LEU A 124 -7.94 -12.16 -27.85
C LEU A 124 -7.79 -11.08 -28.95
N PRO A 125 -8.69 -11.05 -29.96
CA PRO A 125 -8.72 -9.97 -30.94
C PRO A 125 -8.92 -8.62 -30.27
N ASP A 126 -8.05 -7.63 -30.56
CA ASP A 126 -8.07 -6.32 -29.93
C ASP A 126 -9.07 -5.32 -30.55
N ASN A 127 -9.72 -5.73 -31.62
CA ASN A 127 -10.78 -4.98 -32.33
C ASN A 127 -12.20 -5.51 -32.07
N MET A 128 -12.36 -6.44 -31.14
CA MET A 128 -13.66 -7.02 -30.77
C MET A 128 -13.89 -6.89 -29.26
N ASN A 129 -15.13 -6.62 -28.88
CA ASN A 129 -15.50 -6.62 -27.45
C ASN A 129 -15.51 -8.05 -26.92
N SER A 130 -14.96 -8.23 -25.71
CA SER A 130 -15.12 -9.46 -24.95
C SER A 130 -16.34 -9.37 -24.05
N GLU A 131 -17.16 -10.41 -24.01
CA GLU A 131 -18.33 -10.50 -23.10
C GLU A 131 -17.90 -10.48 -21.62
N ASN A 132 -16.65 -10.88 -21.35
CA ASN A 132 -16.09 -10.94 -20.01
C ASN A 132 -15.29 -9.69 -19.62
N LEU A 133 -15.22 -8.65 -20.45
CA LEU A 133 -14.52 -7.40 -20.10
C LEU A 133 -15.44 -6.20 -20.34
N VAL A 134 -15.90 -5.60 -19.24
CA VAL A 134 -16.64 -4.34 -19.23
C VAL A 134 -15.68 -3.22 -18.86
N PHE A 135 -15.57 -2.16 -19.66
CA PHE A 135 -14.63 -1.08 -19.47
C PHE A 135 -15.32 0.28 -19.38
N PHE A 136 -15.15 0.99 -18.27
CA PHE A 136 -15.70 2.32 -18.03
C PHE A 136 -14.60 3.39 -18.01
N GLY A 137 -14.69 4.40 -18.87
CA GLY A 137 -13.91 5.63 -18.82
C GLY A 137 -14.71 6.71 -18.09
N LEU A 138 -14.40 6.97 -16.83
CA LEU A 138 -15.20 7.85 -15.97
C LEU A 138 -14.54 9.21 -15.69
N ARG A 139 -13.51 9.58 -16.42
CA ARG A 139 -12.77 10.83 -16.22
C ARG A 139 -13.63 12.09 -16.14
N GLU A 140 -14.67 12.16 -16.98
CA GLU A 140 -15.50 13.36 -17.15
C GLU A 140 -16.54 13.54 -16.03
N TYR A 141 -16.73 12.54 -15.17
CA TYR A 141 -17.76 12.56 -14.14
C TYR A 141 -17.19 13.01 -12.77
N SER A 142 -18.07 13.57 -11.93
CA SER A 142 -17.72 13.93 -10.55
C SER A 142 -17.48 12.67 -9.69
N PRO A 143 -16.73 12.78 -8.58
CA PRO A 143 -16.47 11.65 -7.69
C PRO A 143 -17.74 10.90 -7.25
N ASN A 144 -18.76 11.64 -6.82
CA ASN A 144 -20.05 11.04 -6.40
C ASN A 144 -20.75 10.30 -7.56
N LEU A 145 -20.70 10.83 -8.79
CA LEU A 145 -21.32 10.18 -9.93
C LEU A 145 -20.53 8.93 -10.34
N ARG A 146 -19.19 8.95 -10.23
CA ARG A 146 -18.35 7.76 -10.45
C ARG A 146 -18.72 6.63 -9.49
N LEU A 147 -18.85 6.93 -8.18
CA LEU A 147 -19.29 5.95 -7.18
C LEU A 147 -20.65 5.36 -7.51
N ARG A 148 -21.64 6.20 -7.85
CA ARG A 148 -22.98 5.76 -8.22
C ARG A 148 -23.00 4.89 -9.49
N LEU A 149 -22.18 5.21 -10.50
CA LEU A 149 -22.08 4.42 -11.73
C LEU A 149 -21.47 3.05 -11.46
N ILE A 150 -20.42 2.96 -10.62
CA ILE A 150 -19.83 1.69 -10.22
C ILE A 150 -20.87 0.86 -9.47
N GLU A 151 -21.52 1.43 -8.47
CA GLU A 151 -22.51 0.74 -7.65
C GLU A 151 -23.69 0.25 -8.51
N TYR A 152 -24.20 1.09 -9.40
CA TYR A 152 -25.28 0.71 -10.33
C TYR A 152 -24.86 -0.43 -11.25
N ALA A 153 -23.63 -0.44 -11.76
CA ALA A 153 -23.14 -1.55 -12.57
C ALA A 153 -23.08 -2.87 -11.78
N LEU A 154 -22.61 -2.82 -10.50
CA LEU A 154 -22.56 -3.99 -9.63
C LEU A 154 -23.95 -4.51 -9.26
N GLN A 155 -24.93 -3.63 -9.11
CA GLN A 155 -26.33 -4.00 -8.83
C GLN A 155 -27.04 -4.63 -10.02
N THR A 156 -26.82 -4.09 -11.21
CA THR A 156 -27.62 -4.45 -12.40
C THR A 156 -26.97 -5.54 -13.25
N GLN A 157 -25.66 -5.72 -13.16
CA GLN A 157 -24.93 -6.73 -13.94
C GLN A 157 -24.36 -7.81 -13.03
N LYS A 158 -24.64 -9.07 -13.36
CA LYS A 158 -24.16 -10.23 -12.58
C LYS A 158 -22.90 -10.85 -13.21
N GLY A 159 -22.21 -11.68 -12.46
CA GLY A 159 -21.07 -12.48 -12.92
C GLY A 159 -19.71 -11.77 -12.85
N PHE A 160 -19.60 -10.61 -12.19
CA PHE A 160 -18.31 -10.00 -11.91
C PHE A 160 -17.54 -10.81 -10.84
N GLY A 161 -16.33 -11.25 -11.16
CA GLY A 161 -15.39 -11.84 -10.23
C GLY A 161 -14.25 -10.87 -9.87
N LEU A 162 -13.95 -9.93 -10.77
CA LEU A 162 -12.88 -8.95 -10.59
C LEU A 162 -13.36 -7.55 -10.99
N VAL A 163 -13.06 -6.58 -10.14
CA VAL A 163 -13.26 -5.14 -10.41
C VAL A 163 -11.93 -4.43 -10.29
N ILE A 164 -11.55 -3.66 -11.29
CA ILE A 164 -10.37 -2.78 -11.27
C ILE A 164 -10.84 -1.35 -11.11
N ILE A 165 -10.24 -0.61 -10.17
CA ILE A 165 -10.45 0.83 -10.01
C ILE A 165 -9.08 1.50 -10.22
N ASP A 166 -8.81 1.92 -11.46
CA ASP A 166 -7.58 2.62 -11.84
C ASP A 166 -7.77 4.11 -11.61
N GLY A 167 -7.26 4.56 -10.44
CA GLY A 167 -7.42 5.89 -9.90
C GLY A 167 -8.44 5.98 -8.75
N ILE A 168 -8.34 5.09 -7.72
CA ILE A 168 -9.26 5.11 -6.56
C ILE A 168 -9.34 6.48 -5.87
N ARG A 169 -8.27 7.27 -5.92
CA ARG A 169 -8.23 8.64 -5.40
C ARG A 169 -9.34 9.52 -5.99
N ASP A 170 -9.67 9.32 -7.25
CA ASP A 170 -10.61 10.18 -7.99
C ASP A 170 -12.09 9.88 -7.66
N LEU A 171 -12.33 8.93 -6.75
CA LEU A 171 -13.63 8.69 -6.12
C LEU A 171 -13.87 9.62 -4.91
N MET A 172 -12.90 10.48 -4.56
CA MET A 172 -12.92 11.38 -3.42
C MET A 172 -12.80 12.84 -3.88
N LEU A 173 -13.39 13.75 -3.10
CA LEU A 173 -13.20 15.19 -3.28
C LEU A 173 -11.87 15.66 -2.70
N ASP A 174 -11.54 15.20 -1.47
CA ASP A 174 -10.28 15.53 -0.80
C ASP A 174 -9.55 14.26 -0.30
N ILE A 175 -8.38 14.00 -0.87
CA ILE A 175 -7.51 12.87 -0.53
C ILE A 175 -7.00 12.91 0.93
N ASN A 176 -6.99 14.09 1.54
CA ASN A 176 -6.53 14.30 2.92
C ASN A 176 -7.69 14.25 3.93
N ASN A 177 -8.91 14.07 3.47
CA ASN A 177 -10.08 13.93 4.33
C ASN A 177 -10.15 12.48 4.88
N PRO A 178 -9.95 12.30 6.22
CA PRO A 178 -9.99 10.96 6.82
C PRO A 178 -11.37 10.30 6.67
N SER A 179 -12.46 11.06 6.80
CA SER A 179 -13.83 10.53 6.73
C SER A 179 -14.17 10.02 5.33
N GLU A 180 -13.79 10.77 4.28
CA GLU A 180 -13.95 10.31 2.90
C GLU A 180 -13.13 9.05 2.63
N SER A 181 -11.89 8.99 3.14
CA SER A 181 -11.02 7.83 3.02
C SER A 181 -11.66 6.58 3.64
N VAL A 182 -12.15 6.69 4.87
CA VAL A 182 -12.85 5.60 5.57
C VAL A 182 -14.12 5.20 4.81
N HIS A 183 -14.89 6.18 4.29
CA HIS A 183 -16.10 5.92 3.50
C HIS A 183 -15.79 5.07 2.25
N ILE A 184 -14.78 5.44 1.47
CA ILE A 184 -14.39 4.67 0.27
C ILE A 184 -13.94 3.26 0.65
N ILE A 185 -13.11 3.10 1.68
CA ILE A 185 -12.66 1.76 2.10
C ILE A 185 -13.84 0.90 2.57
N ASN A 186 -14.80 1.48 3.30
CA ASN A 186 -16.02 0.78 3.69
C ASN A 186 -16.84 0.35 2.46
N LYS A 187 -16.95 1.19 1.42
CA LYS A 187 -17.58 0.81 0.16
C LYS A 187 -16.86 -0.37 -0.51
N LEU A 188 -15.52 -0.39 -0.55
CA LEU A 188 -14.76 -1.52 -1.10
C LEU A 188 -15.05 -2.82 -0.33
N MET A 189 -15.05 -2.78 1.01
CA MET A 189 -15.37 -3.94 1.85
C MET A 189 -16.81 -4.40 1.63
N GLN A 190 -17.77 -3.47 1.58
CA GLN A 190 -19.18 -3.79 1.32
C GLN A 190 -19.39 -4.41 -0.07
N TRP A 191 -18.82 -3.81 -1.11
CA TRP A 191 -19.01 -4.30 -2.49
C TRP A 191 -18.33 -5.66 -2.68
N SER A 192 -17.09 -5.84 -2.20
CA SER A 192 -16.40 -7.11 -2.35
C SER A 192 -17.14 -8.25 -1.64
N SER A 193 -17.62 -8.03 -0.41
CA SER A 193 -18.37 -9.01 0.36
C SER A 193 -19.77 -9.27 -0.22
N ARG A 194 -20.54 -8.19 -0.50
CA ARG A 194 -21.93 -8.30 -0.96
C ARG A 194 -22.08 -8.98 -2.31
N TYR A 195 -21.19 -8.66 -3.25
CA TYR A 195 -21.25 -9.18 -4.61
C TYR A 195 -20.33 -10.40 -4.82
N ASP A 196 -19.65 -10.84 -3.74
CA ASP A 196 -18.69 -11.94 -3.77
C ASP A 196 -17.73 -11.81 -4.96
N LEU A 197 -16.95 -10.73 -4.97
CA LEU A 197 -16.00 -10.39 -6.01
C LEU A 197 -14.71 -9.84 -5.39
N HIS A 198 -13.63 -9.76 -6.16
CA HIS A 198 -12.41 -9.09 -5.77
C HIS A 198 -12.29 -7.70 -6.37
N ILE A 199 -11.87 -6.71 -5.57
CA ILE A 199 -11.62 -5.34 -6.07
C ILE A 199 -10.11 -5.07 -6.02
N HIS A 200 -9.51 -4.73 -7.17
CA HIS A 200 -8.11 -4.31 -7.23
C HIS A 200 -8.01 -2.82 -7.53
N CYS A 201 -7.44 -2.06 -6.60
CA CYS A 201 -7.32 -0.61 -6.69
C CYS A 201 -5.94 -0.16 -7.15
N VAL A 202 -5.87 0.96 -7.87
CA VAL A 202 -4.59 1.60 -8.23
C VAL A 202 -4.48 2.93 -7.53
N LEU A 203 -3.34 3.15 -6.86
CA LEU A 203 -3.04 4.37 -6.11
C LEU A 203 -1.60 4.82 -6.33
N HIS A 204 -1.34 6.13 -6.28
CA HIS A 204 0.00 6.69 -6.35
C HIS A 204 0.70 6.73 -4.99
N LEU A 205 2.03 6.51 -4.97
CA LEU A 205 2.88 6.82 -3.82
C LEU A 205 3.10 8.34 -3.69
N ASN A 206 3.49 8.76 -2.51
CA ASN A 206 3.97 10.13 -2.27
C ASN A 206 5.20 10.44 -3.14
N LYS A 207 5.42 11.73 -3.43
CA LYS A 207 6.60 12.15 -4.21
C LYS A 207 7.90 12.07 -3.42
N GLY A 208 7.85 12.27 -2.09
CA GLY A 208 9.00 12.42 -1.22
C GLY A 208 9.43 11.17 -0.44
N ASP A 209 8.55 10.20 -0.32
CA ASP A 209 8.80 8.95 0.40
C ASP A 209 8.14 7.76 -0.32
N ASP A 210 8.40 6.54 0.16
CA ASP A 210 7.79 5.33 -0.42
C ASP A 210 6.44 4.98 0.26
N ASN A 211 5.85 5.92 1.02
CA ASN A 211 4.56 5.71 1.65
C ASN A 211 3.43 5.92 0.66
N VAL A 212 2.35 5.19 0.84
CA VAL A 212 1.15 5.33 0.02
C VAL A 212 0.50 6.68 0.29
N ARG A 213 0.03 7.36 -0.75
CA ARG A 213 -0.37 8.76 -0.69
C ARG A 213 -1.68 8.99 0.05
N GLY A 214 -1.67 9.91 1.03
CA GLY A 214 -2.86 10.39 1.76
C GLY A 214 -3.42 9.39 2.76
N HIS A 215 -4.51 9.77 3.44
CA HIS A 215 -5.21 8.91 4.39
C HIS A 215 -5.75 7.64 3.74
N ILE A 216 -6.29 7.73 2.51
CA ILE A 216 -6.78 6.57 1.75
C ILE A 216 -5.68 5.52 1.55
N GLY A 217 -4.43 5.94 1.34
CA GLY A 217 -3.30 5.03 1.18
C GLY A 217 -2.99 4.25 2.45
N THR A 218 -3.03 4.91 3.60
CA THR A 218 -2.84 4.27 4.91
C THR A 218 -3.95 3.27 5.19
N GLU A 219 -5.21 3.67 5.04
CA GLU A 219 -6.37 2.80 5.25
C GLU A 219 -6.36 1.59 4.31
N LEU A 220 -6.03 1.81 3.03
CA LEU A 220 -5.94 0.75 2.04
C LEU A 220 -4.82 -0.24 2.37
N SER A 221 -3.64 0.25 2.79
CA SER A 221 -2.53 -0.61 3.20
C SER A 221 -2.84 -1.45 4.44
N ASN A 222 -3.66 -0.94 5.36
CA ASN A 222 -4.02 -1.64 6.59
C ASN A 222 -5.09 -2.72 6.38
N LYS A 223 -6.00 -2.54 5.40
CA LYS A 223 -7.19 -3.39 5.22
C LYS A 223 -7.13 -4.26 3.97
N ALA A 224 -6.33 -3.93 2.98
CA ALA A 224 -6.17 -4.73 1.77
C ALA A 224 -5.56 -6.10 2.08
N GLU A 225 -5.99 -7.11 1.33
CA GLU A 225 -5.40 -8.46 1.37
C GLU A 225 -3.95 -8.44 0.87
N THR A 226 -3.71 -7.69 -0.20
CA THR A 226 -2.38 -7.55 -0.82
C THR A 226 -2.19 -6.12 -1.32
N VAL A 227 -0.99 -5.57 -1.12
CA VAL A 227 -0.54 -4.33 -1.73
C VAL A 227 0.73 -4.59 -2.51
N LEU A 228 0.69 -4.35 -3.82
CA LEU A 228 1.82 -4.46 -4.74
C LEU A 228 2.46 -3.09 -4.96
N VAL A 229 3.78 -3.03 -4.97
CA VAL A 229 4.54 -1.83 -5.37
C VAL A 229 5.15 -2.02 -6.73
N ILE A 230 4.86 -1.10 -7.64
CA ILE A 230 5.46 -1.04 -8.96
C ILE A 230 6.44 0.13 -8.99
N SER A 231 7.73 -0.16 -9.18
CA SER A 231 8.81 0.82 -9.24
C SER A 231 9.59 0.70 -10.54
N LYS A 232 10.11 1.82 -11.06
CA LYS A 232 11.11 1.75 -12.14
C LYS A 232 12.43 1.26 -11.56
N SER A 233 13.13 0.45 -12.33
CA SER A 233 14.51 0.09 -12.00
C SER A 233 15.41 1.33 -12.03
N ASN A 234 16.35 1.38 -11.09
CA ASN A 234 17.38 2.42 -11.06
C ASN A 234 18.52 2.11 -12.04
N SER A 235 18.73 0.83 -12.37
CA SER A 235 19.82 0.35 -13.23
C SER A 235 19.43 0.26 -14.71
N MET A 236 18.15 0.01 -15.02
CA MET A 236 17.65 -0.17 -16.38
C MET A 236 16.38 0.66 -16.63
N ALA A 237 16.50 1.74 -17.42
CA ALA A 237 15.44 2.72 -17.64
C ALA A 237 14.12 2.14 -18.19
N ASN A 238 14.19 1.02 -18.92
CA ASN A 238 13.02 0.38 -19.53
C ASN A 238 12.41 -0.76 -18.71
N VAL A 239 12.92 -1.00 -17.50
CA VAL A 239 12.46 -2.07 -16.62
C VAL A 239 11.65 -1.50 -15.46
N SER A 240 10.58 -2.18 -15.09
CA SER A 240 9.81 -1.94 -13.87
C SER A 240 9.77 -3.21 -13.04
N GLU A 241 9.89 -3.06 -11.72
CA GLU A 241 9.84 -4.12 -10.74
C GLU A 241 8.48 -4.18 -10.08
N VAL A 242 8.04 -5.39 -9.75
CA VAL A 242 6.84 -5.66 -8.96
C VAL A 242 7.25 -6.43 -7.71
N LYS A 243 6.84 -5.91 -6.55
CA LYS A 243 7.12 -6.53 -5.25
C LYS A 243 5.91 -6.41 -4.33
N PRO A 244 5.72 -7.33 -3.38
CA PRO A 244 4.74 -7.15 -2.31
C PRO A 244 5.21 -6.03 -1.37
N LEU A 245 4.28 -5.19 -0.94
CA LEU A 245 4.47 -4.27 0.18
C LEU A 245 3.87 -4.87 1.45
N ASN A 246 2.63 -5.35 1.32
CA ASN A 246 1.90 -6.10 2.32
C ASN A 246 1.20 -7.27 1.62
N ILE A 247 1.22 -8.44 2.21
CA ILE A 247 0.52 -9.62 1.71
C ILE A 247 0.06 -10.46 2.90
N ARG A 248 -1.16 -10.99 2.86
CA ARG A 248 -1.68 -11.88 3.91
C ARG A 248 -1.15 -13.30 3.79
N ASP A 249 -0.86 -13.74 2.57
CA ASP A 249 -0.18 -15.01 2.27
C ASP A 249 1.34 -14.84 2.40
N LYS A 250 2.11 -15.87 2.08
CA LYS A 250 3.57 -15.81 2.02
C LYS A 250 4.05 -14.86 0.92
N ASP A 251 5.19 -14.21 1.16
CA ASP A 251 5.82 -13.36 0.16
C ASP A 251 6.20 -14.17 -1.10
N PHE A 252 6.12 -13.52 -2.25
CA PHE A 252 6.60 -14.07 -3.53
C PHE A 252 7.90 -13.38 -3.96
N ALA A 253 8.65 -14.06 -4.82
CA ALA A 253 9.87 -13.50 -5.40
C ALA A 253 9.53 -12.27 -6.27
N HIS A 254 10.24 -11.16 -6.06
CA HIS A 254 10.08 -9.97 -6.90
C HIS A 254 10.30 -10.33 -8.35
N PHE A 255 9.52 -9.77 -9.24
CA PHE A 255 9.73 -9.94 -10.68
C PHE A 255 9.81 -8.59 -11.38
N ALA A 256 10.41 -8.61 -12.56
CA ALA A 256 10.57 -7.40 -13.36
C ALA A 256 10.01 -7.60 -14.77
N PHE A 257 9.48 -6.52 -15.32
CA PHE A 257 8.97 -6.48 -16.70
C PHE A 257 9.45 -5.24 -17.44
N GLN A 258 9.53 -5.37 -18.73
CA GLN A 258 9.82 -4.29 -19.67
C GLN A 258 8.68 -4.16 -20.69
N ILE A 259 8.67 -3.07 -21.43
CA ILE A 259 7.72 -2.86 -22.53
C ILE A 259 8.42 -3.21 -23.83
N ASN A 260 7.88 -4.18 -24.56
CA ASN A 260 8.42 -4.59 -25.85
C ASN A 260 8.08 -3.58 -26.98
N LYS A 261 8.56 -3.87 -28.19
CA LYS A 261 8.35 -3.00 -29.37
C LYS A 261 6.88 -2.84 -29.78
N GLU A 262 6.04 -3.78 -29.37
CA GLU A 262 4.59 -3.81 -29.65
C GLU A 262 3.79 -3.06 -28.57
N GLY A 263 4.47 -2.49 -27.57
CA GLY A 263 3.84 -1.77 -26.46
C GLY A 263 3.22 -2.68 -25.41
N LEU A 264 3.62 -3.96 -25.35
CA LEU A 264 3.13 -4.93 -24.39
C LEU A 264 4.17 -5.16 -23.27
N PRO A 265 3.74 -5.37 -22.02
CA PRO A 265 4.64 -5.79 -20.96
C PRO A 265 5.08 -7.25 -21.17
N GLU A 266 6.38 -7.50 -21.01
CA GLU A 266 7.00 -8.82 -21.04
C GLU A 266 8.00 -8.97 -19.90
N ILE A 267 8.30 -10.20 -19.47
CA ILE A 267 9.28 -10.45 -18.40
C ILE A 267 10.67 -9.99 -18.85
N ALA A 268 11.33 -9.19 -18.01
CA ALA A 268 12.70 -8.75 -18.22
C ALA A 268 13.68 -9.86 -17.82
N LYS A 269 13.96 -10.77 -18.76
CA LYS A 269 14.73 -12.01 -18.51
C LYS A 269 16.18 -11.76 -18.05
N ASP A 270 16.79 -10.69 -18.56
CA ASP A 270 18.19 -10.33 -18.27
C ASP A 270 18.33 -9.44 -17.04
N TYR A 271 17.24 -9.17 -16.35
CA TYR A 271 17.20 -8.32 -15.18
C TYR A 271 17.28 -9.17 -13.91
N VAL A 272 18.42 -9.04 -13.20
CA VAL A 272 18.55 -9.60 -11.85
C VAL A 272 17.89 -8.63 -10.88
N VAL A 273 16.80 -9.05 -10.28
CA VAL A 273 16.18 -8.30 -9.19
C VAL A 273 17.18 -8.26 -8.04
N ASP A 274 17.69 -7.08 -7.71
CA ASP A 274 18.58 -6.91 -6.55
C ASP A 274 17.86 -7.37 -5.28
N SER A 275 18.13 -8.58 -4.85
CA SER A 275 17.66 -9.12 -3.57
C SER A 275 18.18 -8.31 -2.36
N THR A 276 19.18 -7.46 -2.59
CA THR A 276 19.73 -6.52 -1.61
C THR A 276 18.81 -5.31 -1.32
N THR A 277 17.71 -5.11 -2.06
CA THR A 277 16.71 -4.09 -1.74
C THR A 277 15.57 -4.56 -0.83
N ALA A 278 15.63 -5.75 -0.24
CA ALA A 278 15.03 -5.93 1.08
C ALA A 278 15.73 -4.88 1.96
N LYS A 279 15.10 -3.71 2.18
CA LYS A 279 15.55 -2.75 3.19
C LYS A 279 15.71 -3.58 4.44
N GLN A 280 16.98 -3.89 4.83
CA GLN A 280 17.23 -4.35 6.19
C GLN A 280 16.42 -3.40 7.07
N PRO A 281 15.65 -3.90 8.05
CA PRO A 281 14.85 -3.05 8.89
C PRO A 281 15.77 -1.94 9.37
N LYS A 282 15.43 -0.70 9.03
CA LYS A 282 16.33 0.43 9.31
C LYS A 282 16.53 0.44 10.80
N MET A 283 17.75 0.11 11.25
CA MET A 283 18.16 0.17 12.67
C MET A 283 17.45 1.34 13.35
N THR A 284 16.66 1.08 14.37
CA THR A 284 16.01 2.10 15.20
C THR A 284 16.96 2.52 16.33
N ILE A 285 16.62 3.57 17.07
CA ILE A 285 17.42 3.97 18.24
C ILE A 285 17.49 2.84 19.28
N ALA A 286 16.42 2.03 19.39
CA ALA A 286 16.35 0.90 20.33
C ALA A 286 17.20 -0.31 19.91
N ASP A 287 17.55 -0.43 18.63
CA ASP A 287 18.37 -1.53 18.11
C ASP A 287 19.88 -1.27 18.26
N ILE A 288 20.28 -0.06 18.69
CA ILE A 288 21.68 0.31 18.86
C ILE A 288 22.17 -0.26 20.20
N THR A 289 23.17 -1.13 20.15
CA THR A 289 23.75 -1.72 21.33
C THR A 289 24.62 -0.71 22.12
N ASP A 290 24.86 -0.96 23.41
CA ASP A 290 25.70 -0.11 24.24
C ASP A 290 27.10 0.06 23.67
N GLU A 291 27.69 -1.00 23.11
CA GLU A 291 28.99 -0.95 22.44
C GLU A 291 28.98 -0.04 21.20
N GLN A 292 27.89 -0.09 20.44
CA GLN A 292 27.71 0.77 19.28
C GLN A 292 27.50 2.23 19.69
N HIS A 293 26.73 2.50 20.77
CA HIS A 293 26.63 3.82 21.36
C HIS A 293 28.00 4.33 21.80
N ASP A 294 28.78 3.50 22.49
CA ASP A 294 30.11 3.86 22.98
C ASP A 294 31.05 4.25 21.82
N LYS A 295 31.08 3.46 20.75
CA LYS A 295 31.88 3.73 19.57
C LYS A 295 31.46 5.02 18.86
N ALA A 296 30.16 5.19 18.62
CA ALA A 296 29.62 6.35 17.93
C ALA A 296 29.83 7.66 18.71
N LEU A 297 29.61 7.61 20.04
CA LEU A 297 29.83 8.77 20.91
C LEU A 297 31.32 9.11 21.04
N GLY A 298 32.20 8.11 21.05
CA GLY A 298 33.66 8.35 20.99
C GLY A 298 34.08 9.12 19.75
N MET A 299 33.49 8.79 18.61
CA MET A 299 33.73 9.52 17.35
C MET A 299 33.05 10.90 17.31
N ALA A 300 31.85 11.03 17.91
CA ALA A 300 31.12 12.30 17.93
C ALA A 300 31.79 13.36 18.84
N PHE A 301 32.22 12.97 20.02
CA PHE A 301 32.74 13.90 21.03
C PHE A 301 34.28 13.93 21.07
N GLY A 302 34.98 12.80 20.85
CA GLY A 302 36.42 12.74 20.82
C GLY A 302 37.11 13.33 22.08
N LYS A 303 36.51 13.09 23.26
CA LYS A 303 36.91 13.68 24.56
C LYS A 303 36.81 15.22 24.62
N LYS A 304 35.92 15.84 23.82
CA LYS A 304 35.71 17.29 23.78
C LYS A 304 34.29 17.64 24.19
N VAL A 305 34.09 18.81 24.73
CA VAL A 305 32.78 19.44 24.91
C VAL A 305 32.34 20.00 23.57
N VAL A 306 31.11 19.75 23.22
CA VAL A 306 30.50 20.29 21.98
C VAL A 306 29.49 21.37 22.36
N SER A 307 29.79 22.60 21.96
CA SER A 307 28.95 23.77 22.22
C SER A 307 27.98 24.02 21.05
N GLY A 308 26.72 24.24 21.39
CA GLY A 308 25.65 24.54 20.43
C GLY A 308 24.85 23.32 20.00
N TYR A 309 23.51 23.49 20.00
CA TYR A 309 22.56 22.40 19.64
C TYR A 309 22.80 21.84 18.25
N GLU A 310 23.00 22.69 17.25
CA GLU A 310 23.26 22.24 15.87
C GLU A 310 24.59 21.51 15.72
N ASN A 311 25.60 21.97 16.48
CA ASN A 311 26.93 21.34 16.45
C ASN A 311 26.88 19.92 17.07
N VAL A 312 26.12 19.72 18.14
CA VAL A 312 25.97 18.39 18.72
C VAL A 312 25.17 17.47 17.79
N ILE A 313 24.12 17.96 17.14
CA ILE A 313 23.39 17.17 16.13
C ILE A 313 24.31 16.75 14.97
N ASN A 314 25.15 17.66 14.49
CA ASN A 314 26.13 17.37 13.43
C ASN A 314 27.20 16.38 13.88
N ALA A 315 27.71 16.52 15.12
CA ALA A 315 28.67 15.60 15.70
C ALA A 315 28.07 14.19 15.85
N LEU A 316 26.87 14.09 16.39
CA LEU A 316 26.12 12.81 16.48
C LEU A 316 25.87 12.21 15.10
N THR A 317 25.49 13.01 14.12
CA THR A 317 25.29 12.51 12.74
C THR A 317 26.56 11.87 12.20
N LYS A 318 27.72 12.52 12.37
CA LYS A 318 29.02 11.97 11.94
C LYS A 318 29.36 10.68 12.71
N GLY A 319 29.25 10.70 14.04
CA GLY A 319 29.57 9.56 14.89
C GLY A 319 28.69 8.34 14.58
N TYR A 320 27.38 8.52 14.51
CA TYR A 320 26.43 7.43 14.30
C TYR A 320 26.42 6.89 12.86
N THR A 321 26.83 7.69 11.88
CA THR A 321 27.06 7.18 10.52
C THR A 321 28.13 6.08 10.47
N THR A 322 29.13 6.11 11.37
CA THR A 322 30.21 5.10 11.42
C THR A 322 29.74 3.70 11.87
N ILE A 323 28.59 3.62 12.51
CA ILE A 323 27.94 2.37 12.93
C ILE A 323 26.76 1.98 12.01
N GLY A 324 26.61 2.64 10.85
CA GLY A 324 25.52 2.37 9.91
C GLY A 324 24.20 3.09 10.24
N PHE A 325 24.15 3.92 11.29
CA PHE A 325 22.97 4.69 11.68
C PHE A 325 22.97 6.09 11.05
N ALA A 326 22.90 6.14 9.73
CA ALA A 326 22.77 7.41 8.99
C ALA A 326 21.29 7.84 8.94
N ARG A 327 20.94 8.94 9.62
CA ARG A 327 19.55 9.45 9.76
C ARG A 327 19.50 10.96 9.57
N GLY A 328 18.31 11.45 9.17
CA GLY A 328 18.06 12.89 9.05
C GLY A 328 17.94 13.58 10.41
N ARG A 329 18.02 14.92 10.38
CA ARG A 329 18.06 15.82 11.56
C ARG A 329 16.99 15.51 12.61
N THR A 330 15.74 15.25 12.21
CA THR A 330 14.63 14.95 13.15
C THR A 330 14.89 13.69 13.97
N VAL A 331 15.46 12.63 13.38
CA VAL A 331 15.78 11.39 14.10
C VAL A 331 17.00 11.61 15.00
N MET A 332 18.00 12.37 14.55
CA MET A 332 19.16 12.70 15.36
C MET A 332 18.80 13.57 16.58
N SER A 333 17.80 14.44 16.46
CA SER A 333 17.24 15.18 17.59
C SER A 333 16.57 14.25 18.62
N LYS A 334 15.81 13.25 18.17
CA LYS A 334 15.23 12.22 19.04
C LYS A 334 16.33 11.36 19.70
N LEU A 335 17.38 11.04 18.96
CA LEU A 335 18.55 10.34 19.49
C LEU A 335 19.24 11.14 20.60
N LEU A 336 19.48 12.44 20.42
CA LEU A 336 20.03 13.30 21.45
C LEU A 336 19.15 13.29 22.72
N THR A 337 17.85 13.38 22.57
CA THR A 337 16.89 13.30 23.70
C THR A 337 17.01 11.95 24.43
N PHE A 338 17.12 10.85 23.69
CA PHE A 338 17.35 9.51 24.24
C PHE A 338 18.68 9.45 25.01
N LEU A 339 19.79 9.93 24.44
CA LEU A 339 21.13 9.92 25.03
C LEU A 339 21.21 10.75 26.32
N LEU A 340 20.52 11.88 26.36
CA LEU A 340 20.39 12.69 27.57
C LEU A 340 19.61 11.97 28.67
N LYS A 341 18.48 11.34 28.30
CA LYS A 341 17.65 10.56 29.23
C LYS A 341 18.38 9.32 29.75
N SER A 342 19.16 8.65 28.90
CA SER A 342 19.99 7.48 29.28
C SER A 342 21.28 7.85 29.97
N LYS A 343 21.55 9.13 30.21
CA LYS A 343 22.80 9.64 30.84
C LYS A 343 24.09 9.22 30.11
N LEU A 344 24.00 8.93 28.81
CA LEU A 344 25.19 8.68 27.96
C LEU A 344 25.84 9.99 27.50
N VAL A 345 25.02 11.05 27.39
CA VAL A 345 25.44 12.44 27.15
C VAL A 345 24.80 13.30 28.22
N VAL A 346 25.48 14.33 28.65
CA VAL A 346 24.97 15.32 29.62
C VAL A 346 25.23 16.73 29.14
N LYS A 347 24.43 17.69 29.66
CA LYS A 347 24.71 19.11 29.53
C LYS A 347 25.73 19.48 30.62
N CYS A 348 26.93 19.90 30.22
CA CYS A 348 28.01 20.28 31.11
C CYS A 348 28.20 21.82 31.24
N GLY A 349 27.34 22.60 30.54
CA GLY A 349 27.33 24.05 30.59
C GLY A 349 26.12 24.61 29.82
N ASN A 350 26.04 25.93 29.69
CA ASN A 350 24.99 26.58 28.95
C ASN A 350 25.11 26.23 27.44
N ASN A 351 24.21 25.38 26.96
CA ASN A 351 24.21 24.85 25.60
C ASN A 351 25.47 24.03 25.20
N GLU A 352 26.12 23.41 26.22
CA GLU A 352 27.28 22.57 26.07
C GLU A 352 26.99 21.13 26.42
N TYR A 353 27.50 20.19 25.61
CA TYR A 353 27.23 18.77 25.72
C TYR A 353 28.52 17.99 25.80
N CYS A 354 28.58 16.99 26.67
CA CYS A 354 29.71 16.09 26.78
C CYS A 354 29.28 14.64 26.99
N ARG A 355 30.16 13.71 26.61
CA ARG A 355 29.98 12.28 26.86
C ARG A 355 30.34 11.94 28.28
N VAL A 356 29.44 11.30 29.03
CA VAL A 356 29.60 11.00 30.45
C VAL A 356 30.86 10.16 30.72
N LYS A 357 31.16 9.17 29.90
CA LYS A 357 32.34 8.29 30.04
C LYS A 357 33.69 9.06 30.03
N ASP A 358 33.73 10.21 29.33
CA ASP A 358 34.94 11.02 29.22
C ASP A 358 35.09 12.02 30.37
N TYR A 359 34.03 12.22 31.17
CA TYR A 359 33.98 13.18 32.29
C TYR A 359 33.27 12.57 33.49
N PRO A 360 33.85 11.53 34.15
CA PRO A 360 33.20 10.80 35.25
C PRO A 360 32.98 11.62 36.53
N SER A 361 33.61 12.78 36.67
CA SER A 361 33.55 13.66 37.85
C SER A 361 32.65 14.88 37.69
N LEU A 362 31.92 15.03 36.58
CA LEU A 362 30.98 16.13 36.41
C LEU A 362 29.72 15.91 37.27
N PRO A 363 29.37 16.85 38.20
CA PRO A 363 28.11 16.78 38.92
C PRO A 363 26.96 16.92 37.94
N LEU A 364 25.99 15.98 37.98
CA LEU A 364 24.77 16.04 37.22
C LEU A 364 23.99 17.29 37.63
N LEU A 365 23.77 18.24 36.74
CA LEU A 365 23.10 19.54 36.99
C LEU A 365 21.64 19.43 37.48
N GLU A 366 21.06 18.21 37.57
CA GLU A 366 19.68 18.00 38.04
C GLU A 366 19.45 18.21 39.54
N GLU A 367 20.50 18.35 40.39
CA GLU A 367 20.32 18.59 41.83
C GLU A 367 20.16 20.08 42.21
N GLN A 368 20.33 21.01 41.27
CA GLN A 368 20.28 22.44 41.59
C GLN A 368 18.95 23.14 41.23
N GLU A 369 18.08 22.54 40.43
CA GLU A 369 16.76 23.14 40.08
C GLU A 369 15.60 22.77 41.03
N MET A 370 15.80 21.84 41.98
CA MET A 370 14.79 21.50 42.99
C MET A 370 14.96 22.26 44.33
N LYS A 371 15.83 23.28 44.39
CA LYS A 371 16.02 24.14 45.57
C LYS A 371 15.88 25.64 45.26
N LYS A 372 14.96 26.01 44.36
CA LYS A 372 14.50 27.39 44.25
C LYS A 372 12.97 27.44 44.14
#